data_be5c62bdeb5cf7cb180d1e11ee57c1d2
#
_entry.id   be5c62bdeb5cf7cb180d1e11ee57c1d2
#
_cell.length_a   1.000
_cell.length_b   1.000
_cell.length_c   1.000
_cell.angle_alpha   90.00
_cell.angle_beta   90.00
_cell.angle_gamma   90.00
#
_symmetry.space_group_name_H-M   'P 1'
#
loop_
_entity.id
_entity.type
_entity.pdbx_description
1 polymer ?
#
loop_
_entity_poly.entity_id
_entity_poly.type
_entity_poly.pdbx_seq_one_letter_code
_entity_poly.pdbx_strand_id
1 'polypeptide(L)'
;MENLTANSPRIYLIGYMGSGKSSALKQLGKLLSWETYDLDQLFEERYKISVQDFFHKYDETAFRKLESQLLKETVKYENAIIATGGGTPCFYDNMEWMNANGTTIFIKVSPKTAVNRLIDSKKKRPLIEGKSEQELLEYVEQHYGERMPFYEKAHITVKGENLDAKEILSLITLSYNA
;
A
#
# COMPACT_ATOMS: atom_id res chain seq x y z
N MET A 1 4.32 18.23 18.02
CA MET A 1 4.17 17.85 16.59
C MET A 1 5.39 18.23 15.73
N GLU A 2 6.39 18.89 16.29
CA GLU A 2 7.55 19.38 15.51
C GLU A 2 8.65 18.36 15.22
N ASN A 3 8.62 17.15 15.80
CA ASN A 3 9.72 16.18 15.66
C ASN A 3 9.50 15.04 14.64
N LEU A 4 8.38 15.00 13.93
CA LEU A 4 8.16 14.03 12.84
C LEU A 4 8.92 14.38 11.54
N THR A 5 9.58 15.54 11.52
CA THR A 5 10.07 16.13 10.27
C THR A 5 11.58 16.01 10.04
N ALA A 6 12.35 15.49 11.00
CA ALA A 6 13.81 15.63 10.90
C ALA A 6 14.46 14.73 9.83
N ASN A 7 13.83 13.59 9.42
CA ASN A 7 14.47 12.69 8.46
C ASN A 7 13.58 12.01 7.41
N SER A 8 12.25 12.11 7.47
CA SER A 8 11.40 11.46 6.46
C SER A 8 10.00 12.08 6.39
N PRO A 9 9.81 13.14 5.62
CA PRO A 9 8.51 13.81 5.52
C PRO A 9 7.46 12.99 4.73
N ARG A 10 7.63 11.69 4.59
CA ARG A 10 6.76 10.78 3.83
C ARG A 10 6.41 9.54 4.64
N ILE A 11 5.16 9.09 4.48
CA ILE A 11 4.67 7.81 5.01
C ILE A 11 4.21 6.96 3.83
N TYR A 12 4.72 5.74 3.73
CA TYR A 12 4.30 4.76 2.73
C TYR A 12 3.42 3.70 3.38
N LEU A 13 2.15 3.60 2.95
CA LEU A 13 1.23 2.57 3.40
C LEU A 13 1.32 1.38 2.45
N ILE A 14 1.78 0.25 2.97
CA ILE A 14 1.92 -1.00 2.21
C ILE A 14 1.02 -2.10 2.79
N GLY A 15 0.77 -3.13 2.02
CA GLY A 15 -0.03 -4.29 2.41
C GLY A 15 -0.89 -4.82 1.28
N TYR A 16 -1.49 -5.97 1.51
CA TYR A 16 -2.27 -6.68 0.52
C TYR A 16 -3.53 -5.91 0.08
N MET A 17 -4.11 -6.30 -1.05
CA MET A 17 -5.42 -5.79 -1.46
C MET A 17 -6.47 -6.12 -0.37
N GLY A 18 -7.37 -5.17 -0.06
CA GLY A 18 -8.33 -5.33 1.03
C GLY A 18 -7.78 -5.08 2.45
N SER A 19 -6.48 -4.74 2.61
CA SER A 19 -5.91 -4.50 3.95
C SER A 19 -6.40 -3.22 4.62
N GLY A 20 -6.94 -2.25 3.87
CA GLY A 20 -7.46 -0.99 4.42
C GLY A 20 -6.59 0.24 4.17
N LYS A 21 -5.58 0.15 3.28
CA LYS A 21 -4.68 1.27 2.93
C LYS A 21 -5.40 2.56 2.57
N SER A 22 -6.42 2.49 1.71
CA SER A 22 -7.17 3.67 1.28
C SER A 22 -7.98 4.32 2.42
N SER A 23 -8.42 3.53 3.42
CA SER A 23 -9.06 4.06 4.63
C SER A 23 -8.04 4.73 5.53
N ALA A 24 -6.90 4.08 5.77
CA ALA A 24 -5.79 4.63 6.54
C ALA A 24 -5.26 5.93 5.93
N LEU A 25 -5.10 5.96 4.60
CA LEU A 25 -4.68 7.12 3.84
C LEU A 25 -5.54 8.34 4.16
N LYS A 26 -6.87 8.19 4.06
CA LYS A 26 -7.83 9.27 4.32
C LYS A 26 -7.83 9.73 5.79
N GLN A 27 -7.75 8.78 6.74
CA GLN A 27 -7.79 9.10 8.16
C GLN A 27 -6.50 9.78 8.62
N LEU A 28 -5.34 9.27 8.22
CA LEU A 28 -4.04 9.86 8.53
C LEU A 28 -3.87 11.23 7.88
N GLY A 29 -4.31 11.38 6.62
CA GLY A 29 -4.25 12.67 5.93
C GLY A 29 -5.00 13.77 6.67
N LYS A 30 -6.21 13.45 7.16
CA LYS A 30 -7.00 14.39 7.99
C LYS A 30 -6.32 14.67 9.33
N LEU A 31 -5.78 13.64 9.99
CA LEU A 31 -5.19 13.76 11.33
C LEU A 31 -3.90 14.57 11.31
N LEU A 32 -3.08 14.39 10.30
CA LEU A 32 -1.78 15.07 10.14
C LEU A 32 -1.89 16.39 9.34
N SER A 33 -3.01 16.63 8.67
CA SER A 33 -3.15 17.70 7.67
C SER A 33 -2.09 17.60 6.57
N TRP A 34 -1.76 16.37 6.16
CA TRP A 34 -0.79 16.06 5.11
C TRP A 34 -1.49 15.73 3.80
N GLU A 35 -0.80 15.98 2.69
CA GLU A 35 -1.24 15.56 1.36
C GLU A 35 -1.28 14.03 1.25
N THR A 36 -2.25 13.54 0.51
CA THR A 36 -2.46 12.09 0.35
C THR A 36 -2.45 11.68 -1.10
N TYR A 37 -1.70 10.63 -1.41
CA TYR A 37 -1.53 10.12 -2.76
C TYR A 37 -1.80 8.61 -2.79
N ASP A 38 -2.56 8.16 -3.78
CA ASP A 38 -2.71 6.75 -4.12
C ASP A 38 -1.88 6.49 -5.39
N LEU A 39 -0.93 5.56 -5.32
CA LEU A 39 0.01 5.30 -6.42
C LEU A 39 -0.71 4.80 -7.68
N ASP A 40 -1.80 4.02 -7.51
CA ASP A 40 -2.63 3.57 -8.63
C ASP A 40 -3.30 4.77 -9.31
N GLN A 41 -3.83 5.74 -8.54
CA GLN A 41 -4.42 6.96 -9.10
C GLN A 41 -3.38 7.82 -9.81
N LEU A 42 -2.19 8.00 -9.23
CA LEU A 42 -1.10 8.73 -9.89
C LEU A 42 -0.70 8.07 -11.21
N PHE A 43 -0.72 6.74 -11.26
CA PHE A 43 -0.48 5.98 -12.49
C PHE A 43 -1.54 6.27 -13.55
N GLU A 44 -2.81 6.15 -13.19
CA GLU A 44 -3.96 6.38 -14.08
C GLU A 44 -4.00 7.84 -14.59
N GLU A 45 -3.70 8.80 -13.72
CA GLU A 45 -3.62 10.22 -14.09
C GLU A 45 -2.48 10.50 -15.08
N ARG A 46 -1.33 9.87 -14.89
CA ARG A 46 -0.16 10.08 -15.76
C ARG A 46 -0.33 9.43 -17.12
N TYR A 47 -0.72 8.16 -17.15
CA TYR A 47 -0.72 7.36 -18.38
C TYR A 47 -2.08 7.36 -19.09
N LYS A 48 -3.11 7.99 -18.50
CA LYS A 48 -4.47 8.12 -19.07
C LYS A 48 -5.09 6.75 -19.42
N ILE A 49 -4.78 5.75 -18.63
CA ILE A 49 -5.31 4.39 -18.73
C ILE A 49 -5.48 3.84 -17.32
N SER A 50 -6.56 3.10 -17.07
CA SER A 50 -6.73 2.44 -15.77
C SER A 50 -5.66 1.35 -15.57
N VAL A 51 -5.31 1.08 -14.31
CA VAL A 51 -4.39 -0.03 -13.98
C VAL A 51 -4.94 -1.34 -14.56
N GLN A 52 -6.25 -1.57 -14.47
CA GLN A 52 -6.89 -2.75 -15.02
C GLN A 52 -6.71 -2.85 -16.54
N ASP A 53 -7.03 -1.78 -17.28
CA ASP A 53 -6.89 -1.76 -18.74
C ASP A 53 -5.43 -1.87 -19.18
N PHE A 54 -4.50 -1.33 -18.37
CA PHE A 54 -3.07 -1.49 -18.64
C PHE A 54 -2.65 -2.95 -18.60
N PHE A 55 -3.09 -3.72 -17.57
CA PHE A 55 -2.83 -5.17 -17.49
C PHE A 55 -3.49 -5.98 -18.61
N HIS A 56 -4.63 -5.52 -19.15
CA HIS A 56 -5.25 -6.16 -20.31
C HIS A 56 -4.52 -5.88 -21.63
N LYS A 57 -3.92 -4.71 -21.74
CA LYS A 57 -3.27 -4.24 -22.99
C LYS A 57 -1.77 -4.53 -23.05
N TYR A 58 -1.12 -4.56 -21.89
CA TYR A 58 0.32 -4.73 -21.74
C TYR A 58 0.61 -5.83 -20.71
N ASP A 59 1.88 -6.20 -20.54
CA ASP A 59 2.32 -7.21 -19.57
C ASP A 59 2.59 -6.59 -18.17
N GLU A 60 2.71 -7.48 -17.17
CA GLU A 60 3.02 -7.07 -15.81
C GLU A 60 4.39 -6.41 -15.69
N THR A 61 5.38 -6.87 -16.45
CA THR A 61 6.75 -6.33 -16.42
C THR A 61 6.77 -4.85 -16.81
N ALA A 62 6.04 -4.48 -17.86
CA ALA A 62 5.89 -3.08 -18.27
C ALA A 62 5.21 -2.23 -17.19
N PHE A 63 4.13 -2.75 -16.58
CA PHE A 63 3.46 -2.08 -15.48
C PHE A 63 4.41 -1.84 -14.30
N ARG A 64 5.09 -2.90 -13.83
CA ARG A 64 5.98 -2.81 -12.67
C ARG A 64 7.13 -1.83 -12.86
N LYS A 65 7.66 -1.76 -14.07
CA LYS A 65 8.69 -0.77 -14.42
C LYS A 65 8.18 0.67 -14.27
N LEU A 66 7.00 0.96 -14.81
CA LEU A 66 6.41 2.30 -14.74
C LEU A 66 5.94 2.63 -13.31
N GLU A 67 5.37 1.66 -12.59
CA GLU A 67 5.00 1.79 -11.19
C GLU A 67 6.21 2.14 -10.30
N SER A 68 7.34 1.43 -10.50
CA SER A 68 8.58 1.70 -9.76
C SER A 68 9.16 3.09 -10.07
N GLN A 69 9.12 3.52 -11.32
CA GLN A 69 9.54 4.87 -11.70
C GLN A 69 8.66 5.93 -11.01
N LEU A 70 7.34 5.72 -11.05
CA LEU A 70 6.38 6.64 -10.43
C LEU A 70 6.53 6.69 -8.91
N LEU A 71 6.77 5.53 -8.27
CA LEU A 71 7.07 5.46 -6.84
C LEU A 71 8.30 6.33 -6.51
N LYS A 72 9.38 6.20 -7.26
CA LYS A 72 10.62 6.95 -7.01
C LYS A 72 10.47 8.46 -7.19
N GLU A 73 9.54 8.89 -8.01
CA GLU A 73 9.21 10.31 -8.14
C GLU A 73 8.48 10.89 -6.93
N THR A 74 7.90 10.05 -6.06
CA THR A 74 7.24 10.54 -4.84
C THR A 74 8.20 11.19 -3.85
N VAL A 75 9.51 11.08 -4.06
CA VAL A 75 10.53 11.78 -3.26
C VAL A 75 10.35 13.30 -3.26
N LYS A 76 9.72 13.85 -4.28
CA LYS A 76 9.42 15.29 -4.41
C LYS A 76 8.28 15.78 -3.48
N TYR A 77 7.46 14.85 -2.95
CA TYR A 77 6.37 15.20 -2.06
C TYR A 77 6.86 15.28 -0.62
N GLU A 78 6.62 16.39 0.04
CA GLU A 78 6.93 16.60 1.45
C GLU A 78 5.64 16.58 2.27
N ASN A 79 5.70 16.11 3.52
CA ASN A 79 4.54 15.98 4.39
C ASN A 79 3.41 15.21 3.69
N ALA A 80 3.74 14.06 3.13
CA ALA A 80 2.87 13.28 2.27
C ALA A 80 2.68 11.85 2.79
N ILE A 81 1.48 11.31 2.55
CA ILE A 81 1.15 9.92 2.80
C ILE A 81 0.83 9.26 1.46
N ILE A 82 1.54 8.20 1.15
CA ILE A 82 1.43 7.50 -0.13
C ILE A 82 0.92 6.07 0.13
N ALA A 83 -0.26 5.74 -0.39
CA ALA A 83 -0.73 4.36 -0.45
C ALA A 83 -0.22 3.70 -1.72
N THR A 84 0.38 2.52 -1.58
CA THR A 84 0.94 1.77 -2.72
C THR A 84 0.00 0.69 -3.20
N GLY A 85 0.20 0.22 -4.44
CA GLY A 85 -0.37 -1.05 -4.90
C GLY A 85 0.11 -2.23 -4.04
N GLY A 86 -0.70 -3.28 -3.94
CA GLY A 86 -0.33 -4.45 -3.11
C GLY A 86 0.93 -5.16 -3.59
N GLY A 87 1.28 -5.07 -4.87
CA GLY A 87 2.49 -5.66 -5.42
C GLY A 87 3.71 -4.73 -5.38
N THR A 88 3.52 -3.43 -5.23
CA THR A 88 4.60 -2.44 -5.33
C THR A 88 5.84 -2.78 -4.50
N PRO A 89 5.75 -3.22 -3.23
CA PRO A 89 6.92 -3.56 -2.41
C PRO A 89 7.71 -4.79 -2.88
N CYS A 90 7.07 -5.64 -3.73
CA CYS A 90 7.61 -6.95 -4.09
C CYS A 90 8.50 -6.91 -5.35
N PHE A 91 8.61 -5.77 -6.00
CA PHE A 91 9.35 -5.65 -7.28
C PHE A 91 10.49 -4.67 -7.16
N TYR A 92 11.57 -4.98 -7.88
CA TYR A 92 12.81 -4.20 -7.89
C TYR A 92 13.34 -3.94 -6.47
N ASP A 93 13.88 -2.76 -6.25
CA ASP A 93 14.34 -2.24 -4.96
C ASP A 93 13.28 -1.36 -4.25
N ASN A 94 12.00 -1.51 -4.61
CA ASN A 94 10.95 -0.61 -4.16
C ASN A 94 10.80 -0.58 -2.64
N MET A 95 10.91 -1.74 -1.97
CA MET A 95 10.76 -1.81 -0.52
C MET A 95 11.92 -1.11 0.20
N GLU A 96 13.15 -1.42 -0.23
CA GLU A 96 14.37 -0.79 0.29
C GLU A 96 14.36 0.71 0.01
N TRP A 97 13.91 1.11 -1.18
CA TRP A 97 13.81 2.51 -1.56
C TRP A 97 12.80 3.26 -0.68
N MET A 98 11.61 2.70 -0.43
CA MET A 98 10.62 3.31 0.46
C MET A 98 11.15 3.45 1.87
N ASN A 99 11.85 2.43 2.39
CA ASN A 99 12.47 2.48 3.71
C ASN A 99 13.54 3.56 3.82
N ALA A 100 14.31 3.79 2.76
CA ALA A 100 15.33 4.83 2.73
C ALA A 100 14.76 6.25 2.60
N ASN A 101 13.53 6.41 2.07
CA ASN A 101 12.95 7.71 1.72
C ASN A 101 11.70 8.09 2.53
N GLY A 102 11.31 7.28 3.50
CA GLY A 102 10.14 7.56 4.34
C GLY A 102 9.90 6.48 5.39
N THR A 103 8.84 6.66 6.17
CA THR A 103 8.39 5.65 7.13
C THR A 103 7.41 4.71 6.44
N THR A 104 7.75 3.43 6.38
CA THR A 104 6.89 2.40 5.82
C THR A 104 6.02 1.77 6.90
N ILE A 105 4.72 1.63 6.60
CA ILE A 105 3.72 1.06 7.50
C ILE A 105 3.03 -0.10 6.79
N PHE A 106 3.24 -1.30 7.29
CA PHE A 106 2.55 -2.49 6.81
C PHE A 106 1.21 -2.65 7.53
N ILE A 107 0.12 -2.57 6.77
CA ILE A 107 -1.23 -2.85 7.25
C ILE A 107 -1.50 -4.34 7.04
N LYS A 108 -1.33 -5.11 8.11
CA LYS A 108 -1.47 -6.57 8.11
C LYS A 108 -2.91 -6.98 8.40
N VAL A 109 -3.48 -7.82 7.57
CA VAL A 109 -4.77 -8.49 7.78
C VAL A 109 -4.61 -10.00 7.57
N SER A 110 -5.52 -10.80 8.10
CA SER A 110 -5.54 -12.20 7.76
C SER A 110 -5.97 -12.43 6.31
N PRO A 111 -5.54 -13.52 5.64
CA PRO A 111 -6.04 -13.86 4.31
C PRO A 111 -7.57 -13.93 4.25
N LYS A 112 -8.21 -14.50 5.26
CA LYS A 112 -9.66 -14.57 5.37
C LYS A 112 -10.31 -13.18 5.42
N THR A 113 -9.74 -12.25 6.20
CA THR A 113 -10.21 -10.86 6.25
C THR A 113 -10.06 -10.18 4.90
N ALA A 114 -8.93 -10.41 4.21
CA ALA A 114 -8.71 -9.88 2.87
C ALA A 114 -9.76 -10.40 1.89
N VAL A 115 -10.03 -11.71 1.88
CA VAL A 115 -11.05 -12.35 1.03
C VAL A 115 -12.43 -11.75 1.27
N ASN A 116 -12.88 -11.69 2.52
CA ASN A 116 -14.19 -11.14 2.86
C ASN A 116 -14.33 -9.70 2.33
N ARG A 117 -13.32 -8.86 2.55
CA ARG A 117 -13.33 -7.47 2.06
C ARG A 117 -13.25 -7.37 0.53
N LEU A 118 -12.65 -8.34 -0.14
CA LEU A 118 -12.59 -8.41 -1.60
C LEU A 118 -13.96 -8.79 -2.18
N ILE A 119 -14.66 -9.73 -1.58
CA ILE A 119 -16.01 -10.15 -1.96
C ILE A 119 -17.00 -8.99 -1.79
N ASP A 120 -16.93 -8.29 -0.66
CA ASP A 120 -17.81 -7.15 -0.34
C ASP A 120 -17.51 -5.88 -1.16
N SER A 121 -16.36 -5.87 -1.83
CA SER A 121 -15.90 -4.69 -2.58
C SER A 121 -16.70 -4.50 -3.87
N LYS A 122 -17.24 -3.28 -4.07
CA LYS A 122 -17.86 -2.89 -5.36
C LYS A 122 -16.84 -2.74 -6.50
N LYS A 123 -15.54 -2.73 -6.21
CA LYS A 123 -14.48 -2.58 -7.22
C LYS A 123 -14.24 -3.95 -7.88
N LYS A 124 -14.63 -4.10 -9.13
CA LYS A 124 -14.33 -5.30 -9.93
C LYS A 124 -12.81 -5.52 -10.01
N ARG A 125 -12.38 -6.74 -9.80
CA ARG A 125 -10.97 -7.14 -9.86
C ARG A 125 -10.81 -8.38 -10.72
N PRO A 126 -10.14 -8.31 -11.87
CA PRO A 126 -10.00 -9.43 -12.80
C PRO A 126 -9.40 -10.68 -12.14
N LEU A 127 -8.50 -10.51 -11.18
CA LEU A 127 -7.80 -11.62 -10.50
C LEU A 127 -8.71 -12.53 -9.66
N ILE A 128 -9.92 -12.09 -9.34
CA ILE A 128 -10.87 -12.84 -8.48
C ILE A 128 -12.16 -13.20 -9.20
N GLU A 129 -12.34 -12.74 -10.43
CA GLU A 129 -13.57 -12.97 -11.21
C GLU A 129 -13.72 -14.45 -11.55
N GLY A 130 -14.88 -15.03 -11.24
CA GLY A 130 -15.21 -16.43 -11.54
C GLY A 130 -14.70 -17.46 -10.52
N LYS A 131 -14.00 -17.07 -9.45
CA LYS A 131 -13.54 -17.97 -8.38
C LYS A 131 -14.63 -18.17 -7.32
N SER A 132 -14.76 -19.40 -6.83
CA SER A 132 -15.50 -19.68 -5.59
C SER A 132 -14.77 -19.06 -4.39
N GLU A 133 -15.46 -18.92 -3.26
CA GLU A 133 -14.85 -18.39 -2.02
C GLU A 133 -13.63 -19.23 -1.57
N GLN A 134 -13.72 -20.56 -1.70
CA GLN A 134 -12.64 -21.46 -1.35
C GLN A 134 -11.42 -21.28 -2.27
N GLU A 135 -11.63 -21.25 -3.57
CA GLU A 135 -10.56 -21.00 -4.56
C GLU A 135 -9.93 -19.62 -4.39
N LEU A 136 -10.74 -18.65 -4.01
CA LEU A 136 -10.25 -17.30 -3.72
C LEU A 136 -9.39 -17.28 -2.46
N LEU A 137 -9.79 -18.01 -1.41
CA LEU A 137 -9.02 -18.10 -0.17
C LEU A 137 -7.66 -18.75 -0.41
N GLU A 138 -7.62 -19.90 -1.10
CA GLU A 138 -6.40 -20.61 -1.45
C GLU A 138 -5.46 -19.73 -2.28
N TYR A 139 -5.99 -19.04 -3.28
CA TYR A 139 -5.24 -18.09 -4.09
C TYR A 139 -4.67 -16.95 -3.25
N VAL A 140 -5.47 -16.36 -2.36
CA VAL A 140 -5.04 -15.26 -1.50
C VAL A 140 -4.00 -15.72 -0.49
N GLU A 141 -4.15 -16.90 0.11
CA GLU A 141 -3.18 -17.45 1.06
C GLU A 141 -1.80 -17.65 0.42
N GLN A 142 -1.76 -18.27 -0.76
CA GLN A 142 -0.52 -18.45 -1.51
C GLN A 142 0.11 -17.10 -1.88
N HIS A 143 -0.65 -16.24 -2.55
CA HIS A 143 -0.17 -14.99 -3.09
C HIS A 143 0.21 -13.96 -1.99
N TYR A 144 -0.47 -14.02 -0.86
CA TYR A 144 -0.13 -13.23 0.32
C TYR A 144 1.15 -13.75 0.98
N GLY A 145 1.30 -15.08 1.08
CA GLY A 145 2.50 -15.73 1.59
C GLY A 145 3.76 -15.36 0.80
N GLU A 146 3.67 -15.35 -0.54
CA GLU A 146 4.76 -14.95 -1.42
C GLU A 146 5.20 -13.48 -1.21
N ARG A 147 4.28 -12.61 -0.80
CA ARG A 147 4.53 -11.18 -0.58
C ARG A 147 4.95 -10.83 0.85
N MET A 148 4.67 -11.70 1.81
CA MET A 148 4.93 -11.47 3.22
C MET A 148 6.39 -11.09 3.52
N PRO A 149 7.43 -11.76 2.93
CA PRO A 149 8.83 -11.41 3.18
C PRO A 149 9.19 -9.97 2.79
N PHE A 150 8.45 -9.37 1.86
CA PHE A 150 8.63 -7.96 1.49
C PHE A 150 7.91 -7.04 2.47
N TYR A 151 6.66 -7.36 2.82
CA TYR A 151 5.88 -6.54 3.75
C TYR A 151 6.50 -6.47 5.15
N GLU A 152 7.09 -7.57 5.62
CA GLU A 152 7.73 -7.66 6.94
C GLU A 152 9.01 -6.82 7.07
N LYS A 153 9.54 -6.30 5.97
CA LYS A 153 10.64 -5.32 5.99
C LYS A 153 10.18 -3.88 6.34
N ALA A 154 8.87 -3.65 6.54
CA ALA A 154 8.36 -2.34 6.94
C ALA A 154 8.86 -1.90 8.31
N HIS A 155 9.05 -0.61 8.50
CA HIS A 155 9.45 -0.04 9.79
C HIS A 155 8.40 -0.31 10.89
N ILE A 156 7.10 -0.27 10.52
CA ILE A 156 5.99 -0.43 11.45
C ILE A 156 4.99 -1.41 10.86
N THR A 157 4.51 -2.34 11.69
CA THR A 157 3.38 -3.22 11.34
C THR A 157 2.20 -2.93 12.23
N VAL A 158 1.02 -2.74 11.61
CA VAL A 158 -0.26 -2.49 12.31
C VAL A 158 -1.30 -3.50 11.87
N LYS A 159 -2.24 -3.81 12.79
CA LYS A 159 -3.39 -4.67 12.47
C LYS A 159 -4.43 -3.90 11.67
N GLY A 160 -4.83 -4.44 10.53
CA GLY A 160 -5.78 -3.80 9.62
C GLY A 160 -7.25 -4.17 9.88
N GLU A 161 -7.54 -5.07 10.83
CA GLU A 161 -8.89 -5.49 11.18
C GLU A 161 -9.70 -4.34 11.81
N ASN A 162 -9.11 -3.63 12.78
CA ASN A 162 -9.69 -2.50 13.50
C ASN A 162 -8.75 -1.29 13.42
N LEU A 163 -8.46 -0.86 12.21
CA LEU A 163 -7.44 0.17 11.97
C LEU A 163 -7.88 1.51 12.56
N ASP A 164 -7.06 2.04 13.48
CA ASP A 164 -7.19 3.39 14.06
C ASP A 164 -5.98 4.24 13.69
N ALA A 165 -6.23 5.36 13.04
CA ALA A 165 -5.18 6.30 12.62
C ALA A 165 -4.44 6.93 13.82
N LYS A 166 -5.06 7.05 14.98
CA LYS A 166 -4.41 7.54 16.20
C LYS A 166 -3.39 6.52 16.75
N GLU A 167 -3.75 5.22 16.68
CA GLU A 167 -2.83 4.14 17.04
C GLU A 167 -1.62 4.15 16.11
N ILE A 168 -1.85 4.25 14.81
CA ILE A 168 -0.76 4.36 13.82
C ILE A 168 0.15 5.55 14.15
N LEU A 169 -0.42 6.71 14.43
CA LEU A 169 0.36 7.90 14.75
C LEU A 169 1.18 7.72 16.03
N SER A 170 0.64 7.08 17.06
CA SER A 170 1.39 6.81 18.29
C SER A 170 2.58 5.88 18.05
N LEU A 171 2.42 4.85 17.21
CA LEU A 171 3.52 3.94 16.82
C LEU A 171 4.60 4.66 16.01
N ILE A 172 4.21 5.54 15.10
CA ILE A 172 5.15 6.38 14.35
C ILE A 172 5.98 7.24 15.35
N THR A 173 5.31 7.91 16.27
CA THR A 173 5.99 8.77 17.27
C THR A 173 6.96 7.98 18.16
N LEU A 174 6.56 6.77 18.58
CA LEU A 174 7.43 5.90 19.38
C LEU A 174 8.66 5.43 18.61
N SER A 175 8.53 5.13 17.32
CA SER A 175 9.64 4.66 16.47
C SER A 175 10.70 5.76 16.22
N TYR A 176 10.34 7.04 16.33
CA TYR A 176 11.28 8.15 16.19
C TYR A 176 11.98 8.52 17.50
N ASN A 177 11.46 8.05 18.64
CA ASN A 177 12.03 8.36 19.96
C ASN A 177 12.89 7.19 20.53
N ALA A 178 12.99 6.09 19.79
CA ALA A 178 13.77 4.91 20.14
C ALA A 178 15.14 4.91 19.43
#